data_03e5d12504b3dbf52036ee2dd0197f98
#
_entry.id   03e5d12504b3dbf52036ee2dd0197f98
#
_cell.length_a   1.000
_cell.length_b   1.000
_cell.length_c   1.000
_cell.angle_alpha   90.00
_cell.angle_beta   90.00
_cell.angle_gamma   90.00
#
_symmetry.space_group_name_H-M   'P 1'
#
loop_
_entity.id
_entity.type
_entity.pdbx_description
1 polymer ?
#
loop_
_entity_poly.entity_id
_entity_poly.type
_entity_poly.pdbx_seq_one_letter_code
_entity_poly.pdbx_strand_id
1 'polypeptide(L)'
;MTEEVKAPLTEESAESKNFILNFIDEDIAEGGRFQGLTVHTRFPPEPNGYLHIGHCKALTIDFGTAEKYNGLCNLRMDDTNPTKEDEEFVEAIKQDIHWLGFDWGDRFFYGSDYFEEDYRQAVLLIKKGLAYVCQLTPEEFKANRGDIGISAVSPYRDRPMEESLDLFARMRAGEFPNGAMTLRAKIDLASGNFNMRDPVIYRINHMSHHRQGNKWCIYPM
;
A
#
# COMPACT_ATOMS: atom_id res chain seq x y z
N MET A 1 -17.84 67.54 -0.18
CA MET A 1 -18.08 66.37 -1.03
C MET A 1 -16.73 65.91 -1.53
N THR A 2 -16.14 64.95 -0.88
CA THR A 2 -14.87 64.34 -1.26
C THR A 2 -15.21 62.91 -1.65
N GLU A 3 -15.08 62.59 -2.95
CA GLU A 3 -15.23 61.24 -3.48
C GLU A 3 -14.04 60.37 -3.03
N GLU A 4 -14.33 59.32 -2.27
CA GLU A 4 -13.37 58.22 -2.03
C GLU A 4 -13.29 57.36 -3.28
N VAL A 5 -12.14 57.42 -3.95
CA VAL A 5 -11.78 56.50 -5.03
C VAL A 5 -11.44 55.16 -4.39
N LYS A 6 -12.33 54.17 -4.51
CA LYS A 6 -12.02 52.76 -4.21
C LYS A 6 -11.00 52.25 -5.22
N ALA A 7 -9.83 51.90 -4.74
CA ALA A 7 -8.84 51.15 -5.50
C ALA A 7 -9.39 49.76 -5.88
N PRO A 8 -9.08 49.23 -7.08
CA PRO A 8 -9.51 47.91 -7.48
C PRO A 8 -8.77 46.84 -6.68
N LEU A 9 -9.53 45.91 -6.08
CA LEU A 9 -9.02 44.68 -5.49
C LEU A 9 -8.58 43.76 -6.62
N THR A 10 -7.30 43.77 -6.96
CA THR A 10 -6.63 42.75 -7.77
C THR A 10 -5.49 42.18 -6.95
N GLU A 11 -5.81 41.30 -6.03
CA GLU A 11 -4.90 40.28 -5.58
C GLU A 11 -5.58 38.95 -5.88
N GLU A 12 -5.20 38.32 -7.01
CA GLU A 12 -5.24 36.87 -7.12
C GLU A 12 -4.45 36.37 -5.93
N SER A 13 -5.15 35.93 -4.90
CA SER A 13 -4.54 35.15 -3.81
C SER A 13 -3.94 33.94 -4.46
N ALA A 14 -2.62 33.89 -4.61
CA ALA A 14 -1.90 32.70 -5.02
C ALA A 14 -2.31 31.61 -4.03
N GLU A 15 -3.18 30.68 -4.48
CA GLU A 15 -3.57 29.52 -3.69
C GLU A 15 -2.30 28.88 -3.16
N SER A 16 -2.15 28.82 -1.85
CA SER A 16 -1.02 28.16 -1.20
C SER A 16 -1.03 26.68 -1.59
N LYS A 17 -0.25 26.32 -2.60
CA LYS A 17 -0.12 24.93 -3.05
C LYS A 17 0.69 24.15 -2.02
N ASN A 18 0.21 22.95 -1.68
CA ASN A 18 1.01 22.03 -0.88
C ASN A 18 2.10 21.38 -1.75
N PHE A 19 3.10 20.75 -1.11
CA PHE A 19 4.25 20.16 -1.81
C PHE A 19 3.86 19.05 -2.81
N ILE A 20 2.76 18.30 -2.56
CA ILE A 20 2.26 17.27 -3.47
C ILE A 20 1.84 17.91 -4.80
N LEU A 21 1.05 18.97 -4.73
CA LEU A 21 0.60 19.69 -5.93
C LEU A 21 1.76 20.32 -6.69
N ASN A 22 2.78 20.83 -5.97
CA ASN A 22 3.99 21.37 -6.61
C ASN A 22 4.74 20.28 -7.39
N PHE A 23 4.94 19.10 -6.80
CA PHE A 23 5.58 17.98 -7.50
C PHE A 23 4.77 17.51 -8.72
N ILE A 24 3.44 17.45 -8.61
CA ILE A 24 2.60 17.08 -9.74
C ILE A 24 2.72 18.14 -10.85
N ASP A 25 2.64 19.43 -10.52
CA ASP A 25 2.78 20.51 -11.49
C ASP A 25 4.12 20.44 -12.24
N GLU A 26 5.23 20.20 -11.52
CA GLU A 26 6.56 20.03 -12.11
C GLU A 26 6.63 18.79 -13.03
N ASP A 27 6.08 17.67 -12.57
CA ASP A 27 6.14 16.40 -13.30
C ASP A 27 5.31 16.41 -14.59
N ILE A 28 4.15 17.08 -14.62
CA ILE A 28 3.26 17.11 -15.80
C ILE A 28 3.50 18.32 -16.71
N ALA A 29 4.30 19.32 -16.28
CA ALA A 29 4.65 20.49 -17.07
C ALA A 29 5.32 20.12 -18.40
N GLU A 30 5.43 21.08 -19.32
CA GLU A 30 6.19 20.91 -20.56
C GLU A 30 7.66 20.59 -20.25
N GLY A 31 8.14 19.45 -20.78
CA GLY A 31 9.47 18.90 -20.47
C GLY A 31 9.57 18.18 -19.14
N GLY A 32 8.49 18.09 -18.36
CA GLY A 32 8.43 17.33 -17.12
C GLY A 32 8.45 15.80 -17.34
N ARG A 33 8.82 15.06 -16.30
CA ARG A 33 9.01 13.60 -16.34
C ARG A 33 7.77 12.83 -16.81
N PHE A 34 6.58 13.35 -16.49
CA PHE A 34 5.29 12.72 -16.76
C PHE A 34 4.39 13.60 -17.63
N GLN A 35 4.98 14.45 -18.47
CA GLN A 35 4.25 15.31 -19.41
C GLN A 35 3.25 14.48 -20.23
N GLY A 36 2.00 14.94 -20.28
CA GLY A 36 0.93 14.31 -21.06
C GLY A 36 0.29 13.08 -20.40
N LEU A 37 0.74 12.67 -19.21
CA LEU A 37 0.08 11.61 -18.47
C LEU A 37 -1.07 12.15 -17.62
N THR A 38 -2.13 11.36 -17.50
CA THR A 38 -3.26 11.64 -16.61
C THR A 38 -2.84 11.44 -15.16
N VAL A 39 -3.11 12.39 -14.29
CA VAL A 39 -2.91 12.24 -12.84
C VAL A 39 -3.84 11.14 -12.32
N HIS A 40 -3.28 10.17 -11.63
CA HIS A 40 -4.01 9.01 -11.15
C HIS A 40 -3.65 8.72 -9.70
N THR A 41 -4.63 8.87 -8.82
CA THR A 41 -4.49 8.63 -7.38
C THR A 41 -5.24 7.36 -6.94
N ARG A 42 -5.07 6.99 -5.69
CA ARG A 42 -5.73 5.83 -5.11
C ARG A 42 -5.98 6.04 -3.63
N PHE A 43 -7.21 5.85 -3.19
CA PHE A 43 -7.56 5.72 -1.79
C PHE A 43 -7.67 4.21 -1.44
N PRO A 44 -6.76 3.65 -0.62
CA PRO A 44 -6.71 2.22 -0.29
C PRO A 44 -7.11 1.96 1.17
N PRO A 45 -8.37 2.07 1.57
CA PRO A 45 -8.77 1.78 2.95
C PRO A 45 -8.71 0.28 3.25
N GLU A 46 -8.32 -0.09 4.49
CA GLU A 46 -8.55 -1.44 5.01
C GLU A 46 -10.01 -1.52 5.51
N PRO A 47 -10.82 -2.52 5.06
CA PRO A 47 -12.21 -2.66 5.52
C PRO A 47 -12.29 -3.35 6.89
N ASN A 48 -11.59 -2.81 7.89
CA ASN A 48 -11.47 -3.33 9.25
C ASN A 48 -12.16 -2.45 10.31
N GLY A 49 -12.90 -1.43 9.88
CA GLY A 49 -13.62 -0.47 10.73
C GLY A 49 -14.21 0.69 9.92
N TYR A 50 -14.97 1.52 10.63
CA TYR A 50 -15.55 2.74 10.04
C TYR A 50 -14.50 3.82 9.79
N LEU A 51 -14.76 4.70 8.81
CA LEU A 51 -13.90 5.84 8.58
C LEU A 51 -13.97 6.85 9.75
N HIS A 52 -12.90 7.59 9.93
CA HIS A 52 -12.80 8.68 10.90
C HIS A 52 -12.18 9.92 10.24
N ILE A 53 -12.12 11.04 10.97
CA ILE A 53 -11.63 12.34 10.44
C ILE A 53 -10.24 12.27 9.79
N GLY A 54 -9.37 11.36 10.21
CA GLY A 54 -8.08 11.14 9.57
C GLY A 54 -8.20 10.61 8.14
N HIS A 55 -9.20 9.74 7.88
CA HIS A 55 -9.50 9.27 6.53
C HIS A 55 -10.08 10.37 5.64
N CYS A 56 -10.88 11.31 6.19
CA CYS A 56 -11.38 12.45 5.43
C CYS A 56 -10.23 13.30 4.86
N LYS A 57 -9.15 13.47 5.64
CA LYS A 57 -7.96 14.17 5.15
C LYS A 57 -7.31 13.44 3.98
N ALA A 58 -7.15 12.12 4.05
CA ALA A 58 -6.60 11.31 2.97
C ALA A 58 -7.50 11.35 1.73
N LEU A 59 -8.83 11.20 1.90
CA LEU A 59 -9.81 11.32 0.82
C LEU A 59 -9.71 12.67 0.10
N THR A 60 -9.62 13.77 0.85
CA THR A 60 -9.46 15.10 0.27
C THR A 60 -8.16 15.23 -0.52
N ILE A 61 -7.07 14.58 -0.09
CA ILE A 61 -5.82 14.57 -0.84
C ILE A 61 -5.98 13.71 -2.11
N ASP A 62 -6.48 12.47 -2.00
CA ASP A 62 -6.51 11.54 -3.11
C ASP A 62 -7.55 11.93 -4.17
N PHE A 63 -8.82 12.08 -3.78
CA PHE A 63 -9.90 12.46 -4.69
C PHE A 63 -9.79 13.93 -5.12
N GLY A 64 -9.51 14.85 -4.20
CA GLY A 64 -9.38 16.27 -4.53
C GLY A 64 -8.19 16.56 -5.46
N THR A 65 -7.09 15.81 -5.34
CA THR A 65 -6.01 15.89 -6.33
C THR A 65 -6.47 15.41 -7.70
N ALA A 66 -7.15 14.26 -7.78
CA ALA A 66 -7.68 13.77 -9.04
C ALA A 66 -8.65 14.78 -9.68
N GLU A 67 -9.59 15.34 -8.92
CA GLU A 67 -10.53 16.37 -9.41
C GLU A 67 -9.80 17.61 -9.92
N LYS A 68 -8.81 18.13 -9.16
CA LYS A 68 -8.06 19.34 -9.52
C LYS A 68 -7.35 19.21 -10.87
N TYR A 69 -6.85 18.03 -11.20
CA TYR A 69 -6.10 17.78 -12.45
C TYR A 69 -6.94 17.07 -13.52
N ASN A 70 -8.27 17.02 -13.40
CA ASN A 70 -9.15 16.23 -14.27
C ASN A 70 -8.64 14.80 -14.47
N GLY A 71 -8.10 14.23 -13.40
CA GLY A 71 -7.49 12.92 -13.36
C GLY A 71 -8.46 11.82 -12.88
N LEU A 72 -7.90 10.73 -12.41
CA LEU A 72 -8.63 9.53 -11.97
C LEU A 72 -8.28 9.21 -10.51
N CYS A 73 -9.25 8.71 -9.74
CA CYS A 73 -9.01 8.13 -8.43
C CYS A 73 -9.58 6.73 -8.35
N ASN A 74 -8.77 5.75 -7.91
CA ASN A 74 -9.24 4.40 -7.64
C ASN A 74 -9.63 4.27 -6.16
N LEU A 75 -10.80 3.70 -5.89
CA LEU A 75 -11.11 3.15 -4.58
C LEU A 75 -10.70 1.68 -4.58
N ARG A 76 -9.66 1.32 -3.81
CA ARG A 76 -9.21 -0.06 -3.70
C ARG A 76 -9.21 -0.50 -2.24
N MET A 77 -10.13 -1.37 -1.87
CA MET A 77 -10.12 -2.01 -0.56
C MET A 77 -8.83 -2.81 -0.39
N ASP A 78 -8.06 -2.48 0.65
CA ASP A 78 -6.87 -3.25 1.03
C ASP A 78 -7.30 -4.40 1.94
N ASP A 79 -7.92 -5.40 1.31
CA ASP A 79 -8.49 -6.58 1.95
C ASP A 79 -7.49 -7.75 1.93
N THR A 80 -6.26 -7.50 2.35
CA THR A 80 -5.20 -8.53 2.37
C THR A 80 -5.13 -9.32 3.68
N ASN A 81 -5.84 -8.87 4.72
CA ASN A 81 -5.80 -9.48 6.05
C ASN A 81 -7.11 -10.21 6.39
N PRO A 82 -7.18 -11.56 6.27
CA PRO A 82 -8.42 -12.32 6.47
C PRO A 82 -8.99 -12.27 7.89
N THR A 83 -8.28 -11.69 8.87
CA THR A 83 -8.68 -11.74 10.29
C THR A 83 -9.56 -10.60 10.75
N LYS A 84 -9.70 -9.53 9.98
CA LYS A 84 -10.29 -8.26 10.44
C LYS A 84 -11.29 -7.63 9.49
N GLU A 85 -11.49 -8.20 8.33
CA GLU A 85 -12.22 -7.57 7.24
C GLU A 85 -13.66 -8.04 7.21
N ASP A 86 -14.60 -7.09 7.09
CA ASP A 86 -16.03 -7.35 7.05
C ASP A 86 -16.69 -6.56 5.90
N GLU A 87 -17.65 -7.17 5.23
CA GLU A 87 -18.42 -6.56 4.15
C GLU A 87 -19.23 -5.34 4.64
N GLU A 88 -19.65 -5.34 5.91
CA GLU A 88 -20.31 -4.18 6.53
C GLU A 88 -19.42 -2.93 6.45
N PHE A 89 -18.13 -3.06 6.74
CA PHE A 89 -17.20 -1.92 6.66
C PHE A 89 -16.95 -1.47 5.21
N VAL A 90 -16.92 -2.40 4.26
CA VAL A 90 -16.84 -2.06 2.83
C VAL A 90 -17.98 -1.15 2.42
N GLU A 91 -19.22 -1.52 2.75
CA GLU A 91 -20.40 -0.73 2.39
C GLU A 91 -20.45 0.61 3.15
N ALA A 92 -20.06 0.63 4.43
CA ALA A 92 -19.99 1.86 5.21
C ALA A 92 -18.95 2.84 4.60
N ILE A 93 -17.77 2.35 4.22
CA ILE A 93 -16.72 3.14 3.57
C ILE A 93 -17.23 3.77 2.27
N LYS A 94 -17.92 3.00 1.42
CA LYS A 94 -18.52 3.52 0.18
C LYS A 94 -19.53 4.63 0.45
N GLN A 95 -20.41 4.42 1.42
CA GLN A 95 -21.43 5.41 1.81
C GLN A 95 -20.78 6.70 2.32
N ASP A 96 -19.77 6.60 3.16
CA ASP A 96 -19.06 7.74 3.73
C ASP A 96 -18.34 8.56 2.64
N ILE A 97 -17.71 7.89 1.66
CA ILE A 97 -17.05 8.55 0.53
C ILE A 97 -18.07 9.34 -0.31
N HIS A 98 -19.21 8.74 -0.65
CA HIS A 98 -20.27 9.43 -1.37
C HIS A 98 -20.88 10.58 -0.55
N TRP A 99 -21.06 10.38 0.75
CA TRP A 99 -21.57 11.42 1.64
C TRP A 99 -20.62 12.64 1.69
N LEU A 100 -19.31 12.41 1.60
CA LEU A 100 -18.30 13.48 1.49
C LEU A 100 -18.26 14.15 0.11
N GLY A 101 -19.04 13.67 -0.87
CA GLY A 101 -19.16 14.25 -2.20
C GLY A 101 -18.19 13.67 -3.23
N PHE A 102 -17.45 12.62 -2.90
CA PHE A 102 -16.52 11.95 -3.82
C PHE A 102 -17.14 10.74 -4.51
N ASP A 103 -16.66 10.44 -5.74
CA ASP A 103 -17.08 9.30 -6.53
C ASP A 103 -15.87 8.67 -7.25
N TRP A 104 -15.81 7.36 -7.25
CA TRP A 104 -14.79 6.59 -7.96
C TRP A 104 -15.26 6.06 -9.33
N GLY A 105 -16.54 6.22 -9.67
CA GLY A 105 -17.15 5.69 -10.90
C GLY A 105 -17.05 4.17 -10.97
N ASP A 106 -16.46 3.64 -12.04
CA ASP A 106 -16.21 2.21 -12.26
C ASP A 106 -14.86 1.71 -11.71
N ARG A 107 -14.11 2.56 -11.01
CA ARG A 107 -12.75 2.27 -10.50
C ARG A 107 -12.74 1.77 -9.06
N PHE A 108 -13.58 0.77 -8.79
CA PHE A 108 -13.63 0.06 -7.51
C PHE A 108 -12.92 -1.29 -7.62
N PHE A 109 -11.97 -1.56 -6.73
CA PHE A 109 -11.13 -2.76 -6.75
C PHE A 109 -10.96 -3.34 -5.35
N TYR A 110 -10.61 -4.62 -5.29
CA TYR A 110 -10.15 -5.28 -4.08
C TYR A 110 -8.70 -5.74 -4.23
N GLY A 111 -7.90 -5.63 -3.18
CA GLY A 111 -6.55 -6.19 -3.14
C GLY A 111 -6.55 -7.71 -3.36
N SER A 112 -7.54 -8.41 -2.78
CA SER A 112 -7.68 -9.85 -2.90
C SER A 112 -7.94 -10.37 -4.32
N ASP A 113 -8.37 -9.53 -5.26
CA ASP A 113 -8.53 -9.91 -6.67
C ASP A 113 -7.17 -10.15 -7.35
N TYR A 114 -6.09 -9.62 -6.78
CA TYR A 114 -4.74 -9.69 -7.33
C TYR A 114 -3.85 -10.74 -6.67
N PHE A 115 -4.33 -11.53 -5.71
CA PHE A 115 -3.52 -12.53 -4.98
C PHE A 115 -2.76 -13.51 -5.88
N GLU A 116 -3.33 -13.93 -7.01
CA GLU A 116 -2.63 -14.79 -7.96
C GLU A 116 -1.48 -14.06 -8.65
N GLU A 117 -1.68 -12.79 -9.02
CA GLU A 117 -0.64 -11.95 -9.60
C GLU A 117 0.45 -11.64 -8.58
N ASP A 118 0.06 -11.28 -7.36
CA ASP A 118 1.00 -11.00 -6.26
C ASP A 118 1.88 -12.22 -5.97
N TYR A 119 1.30 -13.43 -6.00
CA TYR A 119 2.06 -14.67 -5.85
C TYR A 119 3.06 -14.87 -7.00
N ARG A 120 2.64 -14.64 -8.25
CA ARG A 120 3.54 -14.71 -9.41
C ARG A 120 4.69 -13.71 -9.32
N GLN A 121 4.41 -12.49 -8.88
CA GLN A 121 5.43 -11.46 -8.69
C GLN A 121 6.37 -11.82 -7.53
N ALA A 122 5.86 -12.38 -6.45
CA ALA A 122 6.69 -12.88 -5.35
C ALA A 122 7.65 -13.98 -5.81
N VAL A 123 7.17 -14.95 -6.62
CA VAL A 123 8.02 -15.98 -7.24
C VAL A 123 9.08 -15.34 -8.16
N LEU A 124 8.72 -14.29 -8.90
CA LEU A 124 9.69 -13.58 -9.75
C LEU A 124 10.75 -12.85 -8.91
N LEU A 125 10.39 -12.26 -7.77
CA LEU A 125 11.35 -11.66 -6.85
C LEU A 125 12.35 -12.69 -6.31
N ILE A 126 11.89 -13.90 -5.94
CA ILE A 126 12.79 -14.98 -5.51
C ILE A 126 13.75 -15.34 -6.66
N LYS A 127 13.24 -15.53 -7.88
CA LYS A 127 14.05 -15.86 -9.08
C LYS A 127 15.09 -14.78 -9.41
N LYS A 128 14.80 -13.53 -9.08
CA LYS A 128 15.76 -12.42 -9.23
C LYS A 128 16.74 -12.29 -8.06
N GLY A 129 16.65 -13.13 -7.03
CA GLY A 129 17.47 -13.02 -5.82
C GLY A 129 17.10 -11.82 -4.93
N LEU A 130 15.89 -11.26 -5.11
CA LEU A 130 15.39 -10.08 -4.38
C LEU A 130 14.41 -10.44 -3.25
N ALA A 131 14.15 -11.74 -3.03
CA ALA A 131 13.38 -12.24 -1.91
C ALA A 131 13.89 -13.62 -1.48
N TYR A 132 13.65 -13.97 -0.23
CA TYR A 132 14.04 -15.25 0.35
C TYR A 132 13.05 -15.70 1.43
N VAL A 133 12.92 -17.02 1.63
CA VAL A 133 12.11 -17.58 2.71
C VAL A 133 12.90 -17.59 4.01
N CYS A 134 12.32 -17.02 5.05
CA CYS A 134 12.87 -16.88 6.39
C CYS A 134 12.07 -17.73 7.38
N GLN A 135 12.78 -18.52 8.20
CA GLN A 135 12.19 -19.43 9.20
C GLN A 135 12.35 -18.90 10.63
N LEU A 136 12.68 -17.62 10.81
CA LEU A 136 12.70 -17.01 12.14
C LEU A 136 11.27 -16.94 12.70
N THR A 137 11.12 -17.36 13.95
CA THR A 137 9.90 -17.10 14.72
C THR A 137 9.70 -15.60 14.93
N PRO A 138 8.50 -15.13 15.28
CA PRO A 138 8.26 -13.71 15.60
C PRO A 138 9.21 -13.16 16.68
N GLU A 139 9.52 -13.97 17.70
CA GLU A 139 10.43 -13.62 18.80
C GLU A 139 11.87 -13.48 18.30
N GLU A 140 12.35 -14.46 17.53
CA GLU A 140 13.68 -14.41 16.92
C GLU A 140 13.80 -13.26 15.92
N PHE A 141 12.76 -13.00 15.12
CA PHE A 141 12.71 -11.86 14.20
C PHE A 141 12.86 -10.54 14.95
N LYS A 142 12.13 -10.38 16.07
CA LYS A 142 12.21 -9.19 16.92
C LYS A 142 13.61 -9.03 17.52
N ALA A 143 14.23 -10.11 17.98
CA ALA A 143 15.56 -10.10 18.55
C ALA A 143 16.64 -9.77 17.51
N ASN A 144 16.45 -10.17 16.25
CA ASN A 144 17.39 -9.95 15.15
C ASN A 144 17.13 -8.67 14.33
N ARG A 145 16.13 -7.86 14.71
CA ARG A 145 15.76 -6.62 13.98
C ARG A 145 16.83 -5.54 14.01
N GLY A 146 17.77 -5.63 14.95
CA GLY A 146 18.75 -4.58 15.21
C GLY A 146 18.13 -3.37 15.91
N ASP A 147 18.91 -2.29 16.01
CA ASP A 147 18.52 -1.03 16.67
C ASP A 147 19.10 0.16 15.88
N ILE A 148 18.95 1.39 16.40
CA ILE A 148 19.57 2.58 15.83
C ILE A 148 21.10 2.40 15.83
N GLY A 149 21.69 2.43 14.65
CA GLY A 149 23.14 2.17 14.47
C GLY A 149 23.58 0.71 14.56
N ILE A 150 22.64 -0.23 14.80
CA ILE A 150 22.90 -1.67 14.83
C ILE A 150 22.11 -2.33 13.70
N SER A 151 22.81 -2.97 12.76
CA SER A 151 22.19 -3.68 11.63
C SER A 151 21.33 -4.85 12.09
N ALA A 152 20.26 -5.12 11.35
CA ALA A 152 19.52 -6.37 11.52
C ALA A 152 20.36 -7.57 11.05
N VAL A 153 19.97 -8.77 11.50
CA VAL A 153 20.60 -10.02 11.08
C VAL A 153 19.53 -10.96 10.55
N SER A 154 19.82 -11.64 9.45
CA SER A 154 18.95 -12.70 8.93
C SER A 154 19.79 -13.89 8.47
N PRO A 155 19.78 -15.00 9.22
CA PRO A 155 20.58 -16.18 8.89
C PRO A 155 20.13 -16.89 7.60
N TYR A 156 18.92 -16.58 7.12
CA TYR A 156 18.33 -17.17 5.91
C TYR A 156 18.47 -16.30 4.66
N ARG A 157 19.12 -15.15 4.77
CA ARG A 157 19.20 -14.14 3.68
C ARG A 157 19.90 -14.68 2.45
N ASP A 158 20.87 -15.54 2.63
CA ASP A 158 21.69 -16.12 1.55
C ASP A 158 21.29 -17.57 1.23
N ARG A 159 20.05 -17.96 1.59
CA ARG A 159 19.47 -19.26 1.21
C ARG A 159 19.46 -19.40 -0.31
N PRO A 160 19.81 -20.60 -0.85
CA PRO A 160 19.72 -20.87 -2.27
C PRO A 160 18.36 -20.53 -2.85
N MET A 161 18.32 -20.00 -4.07
CA MET A 161 17.10 -19.58 -4.75
C MET A 161 16.12 -20.74 -4.90
N GLU A 162 16.62 -21.91 -5.31
CA GLU A 162 15.83 -23.14 -5.51
C GLU A 162 15.15 -23.58 -4.21
N GLU A 163 15.84 -23.50 -3.08
CA GLU A 163 15.29 -23.83 -1.76
C GLU A 163 14.19 -22.84 -1.37
N SER A 164 14.39 -21.54 -1.61
CA SER A 164 13.36 -20.52 -1.35
C SER A 164 12.14 -20.72 -2.24
N LEU A 165 12.30 -21.13 -3.50
CA LEU A 165 11.21 -21.43 -4.42
C LEU A 165 10.42 -22.66 -3.95
N ASP A 166 11.09 -23.74 -3.57
CA ASP A 166 10.46 -24.95 -3.04
C ASP A 166 9.65 -24.64 -1.78
N LEU A 167 10.30 -23.99 -0.80
CA LEU A 167 9.63 -23.63 0.45
C LEU A 167 8.44 -22.70 0.24
N PHE A 168 8.53 -21.71 -0.64
CA PHE A 168 7.42 -20.80 -0.91
C PHE A 168 6.24 -21.50 -1.60
N ALA A 169 6.51 -22.45 -2.50
CA ALA A 169 5.48 -23.28 -3.11
C ALA A 169 4.78 -24.18 -2.05
N ARG A 170 5.53 -24.76 -1.13
CA ARG A 170 5.02 -25.57 -0.03
C ARG A 170 4.26 -24.73 1.02
N MET A 171 4.69 -23.46 1.25
CA MET A 171 3.90 -22.51 2.05
C MET A 171 2.52 -22.32 1.43
N ARG A 172 2.43 -22.11 0.11
CA ARG A 172 1.14 -22.00 -0.60
C ARG A 172 0.32 -23.28 -0.54
N ALA A 173 0.97 -24.44 -0.57
CA ALA A 173 0.31 -25.74 -0.45
C ALA A 173 -0.26 -26.02 0.96
N GLY A 174 0.04 -25.16 1.94
CA GLY A 174 -0.46 -25.29 3.31
C GLY A 174 0.28 -26.31 4.18
N GLU A 175 1.50 -26.68 3.81
CA GLU A 175 2.27 -27.70 4.54
C GLU A 175 2.78 -27.20 5.90
N PHE A 176 2.81 -25.90 6.14
CA PHE A 176 3.41 -25.32 7.33
C PHE A 176 2.38 -24.57 8.19
N PRO A 177 2.48 -24.63 9.54
CA PRO A 177 1.58 -23.89 10.41
C PRO A 177 1.82 -22.37 10.37
N ASN A 178 0.87 -21.62 10.90
CA ASN A 178 1.00 -20.17 11.08
C ASN A 178 2.28 -19.82 11.84
N GLY A 179 3.00 -18.82 11.35
CA GLY A 179 4.23 -18.33 11.98
C GLY A 179 5.49 -19.18 11.72
N ALA A 180 5.40 -20.32 11.03
CA ALA A 180 6.56 -21.17 10.75
C ALA A 180 7.59 -20.51 9.84
N MET A 181 7.12 -19.75 8.86
CA MET A 181 7.99 -19.03 7.91
C MET A 181 7.30 -17.83 7.31
N THR A 182 8.12 -16.94 6.75
CA THR A 182 7.69 -15.77 6.00
C THR A 182 8.53 -15.63 4.73
N LEU A 183 8.00 -14.97 3.70
CA LEU A 183 8.81 -14.48 2.60
C LEU A 183 9.24 -13.05 2.92
N ARG A 184 10.53 -12.74 2.78
CA ARG A 184 11.10 -11.42 3.02
C ARG A 184 11.70 -10.85 1.75
N ALA A 185 11.52 -9.55 1.53
CA ALA A 185 12.27 -8.82 0.51
C ALA A 185 13.74 -8.71 0.92
N LYS A 186 14.66 -8.80 -0.03
CA LYS A 186 16.11 -8.64 0.17
C LYS A 186 16.52 -7.21 -0.20
N ILE A 187 16.55 -6.32 0.79
CA ILE A 187 16.83 -4.89 0.60
C ILE A 187 18.13 -4.48 1.29
N ASP A 188 18.07 -3.99 2.54
CA ASP A 188 19.23 -3.52 3.27
C ASP A 188 19.04 -3.68 4.79
N LEU A 189 19.78 -4.61 5.38
CA LEU A 189 19.72 -4.88 6.83
C LEU A 189 20.32 -3.75 7.68
N ALA A 190 21.11 -2.86 7.09
CA ALA A 190 21.77 -1.73 7.77
C ALA A 190 20.97 -0.42 7.64
N SER A 191 19.84 -0.42 6.91
CA SER A 191 19.05 0.79 6.66
C SER A 191 18.65 1.49 7.95
N GLY A 192 18.75 2.82 7.99
CA GLY A 192 18.21 3.65 9.06
C GLY A 192 16.70 3.58 9.18
N ASN A 193 16.00 3.27 8.08
CA ASN A 193 14.58 2.99 8.05
C ASN A 193 14.33 1.50 8.31
N PHE A 194 13.75 1.17 9.47
CA PHE A 194 13.46 -0.21 9.87
C PHE A 194 12.54 -0.96 8.88
N ASN A 195 11.67 -0.25 8.15
CA ASN A 195 10.81 -0.86 7.14
C ASN A 195 11.56 -1.31 5.88
N MET A 196 12.82 -0.89 5.71
CA MET A 196 13.69 -1.31 4.61
C MET A 196 14.66 -2.43 5.00
N ARG A 197 14.61 -2.90 6.27
CA ARG A 197 15.47 -3.98 6.77
C ARG A 197 14.88 -5.35 6.46
N ASP A 198 14.88 -5.69 5.18
CA ASP A 198 14.32 -6.94 4.65
C ASP A 198 12.90 -7.22 5.21
N PRO A 199 11.88 -6.41 4.86
CA PRO A 199 10.52 -6.55 5.39
C PRO A 199 9.89 -7.87 4.97
N VAL A 200 8.95 -8.35 5.80
CA VAL A 200 8.06 -9.45 5.44
C VAL A 200 7.13 -8.98 4.33
N ILE A 201 7.02 -9.75 3.25
CA ILE A 201 6.11 -9.51 2.13
C ILE A 201 5.04 -10.59 1.97
N TYR A 202 5.23 -11.77 2.59
CA TYR A 202 4.21 -12.82 2.71
C TYR A 202 4.30 -13.51 4.05
N ARG A 203 3.14 -13.85 4.62
CA ARG A 203 3.01 -14.67 5.83
C ARG A 203 2.05 -15.84 5.62
N ILE A 204 2.21 -16.89 6.43
CA ILE A 204 1.26 -18.01 6.50
C ILE A 204 0.13 -17.64 7.45
N ASN A 205 -1.11 -17.80 6.98
CA ASN A 205 -2.31 -17.63 7.79
C ASN A 205 -3.42 -18.56 7.26
N HIS A 206 -3.80 -19.58 8.01
CA HIS A 206 -4.81 -20.58 7.63
C HIS A 206 -6.26 -20.12 7.90
N MET A 207 -6.50 -18.82 7.96
CA MET A 207 -7.86 -18.30 8.08
C MET A 207 -8.54 -18.17 6.72
N SER A 208 -9.85 -18.43 6.71
CA SER A 208 -10.68 -18.21 5.53
C SER A 208 -10.79 -16.71 5.24
N HIS A 209 -10.57 -16.32 4.00
CA HIS A 209 -10.73 -14.94 3.54
C HIS A 209 -12.18 -14.66 3.18
N HIS A 210 -12.76 -13.51 3.54
CA HIS A 210 -14.17 -13.17 3.33
C HIS A 210 -14.61 -13.28 1.85
N ARG A 211 -13.72 -12.95 0.88
CA ARG A 211 -14.01 -13.05 -0.56
C ARG A 211 -13.39 -14.29 -1.24
N GLN A 212 -12.19 -14.69 -0.86
CA GLN A 212 -11.44 -15.78 -1.49
C GLN A 212 -11.67 -17.14 -0.82
N GLY A 213 -12.38 -17.18 0.31
CA GLY A 213 -12.62 -18.40 1.07
C GLY A 213 -11.30 -19.07 1.51
N ASN A 214 -11.22 -20.38 1.36
CA ASN A 214 -10.05 -21.19 1.75
C ASN A 214 -9.06 -21.41 0.59
N LYS A 215 -9.12 -20.61 -0.48
CA LYS A 215 -8.22 -20.74 -1.63
C LYS A 215 -6.76 -20.44 -1.27
N TRP A 216 -6.54 -19.60 -0.27
CA TRP A 216 -5.22 -19.13 0.15
C TRP A 216 -4.96 -19.46 1.61
N CYS A 217 -3.71 -19.75 1.92
CA CYS A 217 -3.18 -19.92 3.28
C CYS A 217 -1.88 -19.11 3.49
N ILE A 218 -1.49 -18.34 2.48
CA ILE A 218 -0.44 -17.31 2.54
C ILE A 218 -1.01 -16.01 2.00
N TYR A 219 -0.65 -14.89 2.64
CA TYR A 219 -1.18 -13.58 2.30
C TYR A 219 -0.05 -12.56 2.15
N PRO A 220 -0.15 -11.63 1.17
CA PRO A 220 0.76 -10.50 1.07
C PRO A 220 0.63 -9.57 2.29
N MET A 221 1.69 -8.76 2.54
CA MET A 221 1.79 -7.83 3.66
C MET A 221 2.05 -6.41 3.15
#